data_67e9bb7e7cee4ec4b37c1cd659b2cfbc
#
_entry.id   67e9bb7e7cee4ec4b37c1cd659b2cfbc
#
_cell.length_a   1.000
_cell.length_b   1.000
_cell.length_c   1.000
_cell.angle_alpha   90.00
_cell.angle_beta   90.00
_cell.angle_gamma   90.00
#
_symmetry.space_group_name_H-M   'P 1'
#
loop_
_entity.id
_entity.type
_entity.pdbx_description
1 polymer ?
#
loop_
_entity_poly.entity_id
_entity_poly.type
_entity_poly.pdbx_seq_one_letter_code
_entity_poly.pdbx_strand_id
1 'polypeptide(L)'
;PTEQSISYSDRPTKGAALALIARLRLFQASPLFNGGDAARLCFSNWKRKSDGADYVNQTYDPDRWAVAAAAAKQVINMEYYSLFTVAPDNQYPYPLADNVPTAPFPDGAGGIDPYHSFADMFNGEGIIQTNKEFIWAMASQNVTNYTHHSFPVKFGGWGGMSVPQRVVDCFLMMDGRDIHNASADYPYVADLSQTIGTNKVLGNYQLRGDVPKMYDNRSARFYASIGFPGRLWTMSSASSDATYVNQQFWYSHDDTQAGLAGAGNNVNDYNISGYTPVKFVHPDDSWSSGKGSVKGAFVTQPKPFAIIRYAEVLLEYVEALNRVTGTVTVTTPDMTGTDVEVT
;
A
#
# COMPACT_ATOMS: atom_id res chain seq x y z
N PRO A 1 -9.87 -25.83 -4.50
CA PRO A 1 -9.29 -25.48 -5.79
C PRO A 1 -8.15 -24.48 -5.62
N THR A 2 -7.23 -24.45 -6.57
CA THR A 2 -6.15 -23.47 -6.64
C THR A 2 -6.68 -22.14 -7.16
N GLU A 3 -7.68 -22.20 -8.01
CA GLU A 3 -8.32 -21.07 -8.68
C GLU A 3 -9.83 -21.17 -8.56
N GLN A 4 -10.50 -20.04 -8.52
CA GLN A 4 -11.96 -19.94 -8.56
C GLN A 4 -12.41 -19.49 -9.95
N SER A 5 -13.64 -19.85 -10.33
CA SER A 5 -14.25 -19.27 -11.53
C SER A 5 -14.46 -17.75 -11.33
N ILE A 6 -14.57 -17.02 -12.44
CA ILE A 6 -14.79 -15.56 -12.41
C ILE A 6 -15.95 -15.16 -11.49
N SER A 7 -17.03 -15.94 -11.49
CA SER A 7 -18.21 -15.66 -10.66
C SER A 7 -17.98 -15.84 -9.14
N TYR A 8 -16.88 -16.46 -8.75
CA TYR A 8 -16.56 -16.76 -7.35
C TYR A 8 -15.13 -16.39 -6.98
N SER A 9 -14.55 -15.42 -7.69
CA SER A 9 -13.15 -15.01 -7.52
C SER A 9 -12.82 -14.46 -6.13
N ASP A 10 -13.82 -14.08 -5.36
CA ASP A 10 -13.71 -13.61 -3.96
C ASP A 10 -13.72 -14.75 -2.92
N ARG A 11 -14.02 -15.98 -3.34
CA ARG A 11 -14.03 -17.12 -2.40
C ARG A 11 -12.62 -17.61 -2.11
N PRO A 12 -12.34 -18.03 -0.85
CA PRO A 12 -11.03 -18.52 -0.49
C PRO A 12 -10.68 -19.80 -1.26
N THR A 13 -9.42 -19.86 -1.66
CA THR A 13 -8.82 -21.00 -2.38
C THR A 13 -7.92 -21.81 -1.45
N LYS A 14 -7.28 -22.86 -1.96
CA LYS A 14 -6.21 -23.57 -1.25
C LYS A 14 -5.07 -22.60 -0.88
N GLY A 15 -4.68 -21.71 -1.79
CA GLY A 15 -3.65 -20.72 -1.52
C GLY A 15 -4.03 -19.74 -0.42
N ALA A 16 -5.30 -19.32 -0.38
CA ALA A 16 -5.79 -18.45 0.71
C ALA A 16 -5.71 -19.15 2.08
N ALA A 17 -6.03 -20.44 2.14
CA ALA A 17 -5.91 -21.23 3.37
C ALA A 17 -4.43 -21.35 3.82
N LEU A 18 -3.53 -21.69 2.90
CA LEU A 18 -2.10 -21.81 3.17
C LEU A 18 -1.50 -20.46 3.61
N ALA A 19 -1.85 -19.36 2.93
CA ALA A 19 -1.36 -18.03 3.29
C ALA A 19 -1.89 -17.57 4.66
N LEU A 20 -3.13 -17.90 5.00
CA LEU A 20 -3.64 -17.64 6.35
C LEU A 20 -2.88 -18.44 7.42
N ILE A 21 -2.53 -19.70 7.12
CA ILE A 21 -1.67 -20.50 8.02
C ILE A 21 -0.31 -19.83 8.18
N ALA A 22 0.32 -19.37 7.09
CA ALA A 22 1.62 -18.68 7.15
C ALA A 22 1.55 -17.45 8.06
N ARG A 23 0.56 -16.59 7.87
CA ARG A 23 0.31 -15.43 8.73
C ARG A 23 0.16 -15.81 10.21
N LEU A 24 -0.63 -16.83 10.51
CA LEU A 24 -0.84 -17.29 11.89
C LEU A 24 0.44 -17.87 12.51
N ARG A 25 1.25 -18.61 11.73
CA ARG A 25 2.52 -19.17 12.19
C ARG A 25 3.55 -18.08 12.45
N LEU A 26 3.58 -17.03 11.63
CA LEU A 26 4.43 -15.87 11.87
C LEU A 26 4.05 -15.15 13.17
N PHE A 27 2.76 -14.88 13.40
CA PHE A 27 2.29 -14.33 14.67
C PHE A 27 2.68 -15.22 15.86
N GLN A 28 2.52 -16.54 15.72
CA GLN A 28 2.86 -17.50 16.75
C GLN A 28 4.37 -17.52 17.07
N ALA A 29 5.23 -17.25 16.08
CA ALA A 29 6.69 -17.15 16.26
C ALA A 29 7.12 -15.80 16.86
N SER A 30 6.31 -14.76 16.74
CA SER A 30 6.65 -13.40 17.16
C SER A 30 6.90 -13.30 18.68
N PRO A 31 7.73 -12.34 19.16
CA PRO A 31 8.03 -12.17 20.58
C PRO A 31 6.79 -11.97 21.47
N LEU A 32 5.70 -11.46 20.93
CA LEU A 32 4.45 -11.29 21.67
C LEU A 32 3.81 -12.64 22.07
N PHE A 33 3.96 -13.68 21.23
CA PHE A 33 3.32 -14.99 21.42
C PHE A 33 4.31 -16.15 21.63
N ASN A 34 5.60 -15.85 21.68
CA ASN A 34 6.65 -16.87 21.76
C ASN A 34 7.69 -16.58 22.87
N GLY A 35 7.24 -16.55 24.10
CA GLY A 35 8.11 -16.52 25.28
C GLY A 35 8.94 -15.25 25.47
N GLY A 36 8.66 -14.17 24.71
CA GLY A 36 9.28 -12.85 24.91
C GLY A 36 8.79 -12.17 26.19
N ASP A 37 9.41 -11.05 26.55
CA ASP A 37 9.00 -10.26 27.73
C ASP A 37 7.54 -9.81 27.63
N ALA A 38 7.09 -9.43 26.44
CA ALA A 38 5.69 -9.07 26.22
C ALA A 38 4.74 -10.25 26.44
N ALA A 39 5.11 -11.46 26.00
CA ALA A 39 4.31 -12.66 26.25
C ALA A 39 4.16 -12.93 27.75
N ARG A 40 5.26 -12.85 28.50
CA ARG A 40 5.26 -13.05 29.94
C ARG A 40 4.49 -11.96 30.69
N LEU A 41 4.68 -10.71 30.30
CA LEU A 41 4.03 -9.57 30.94
C LEU A 41 2.51 -9.55 30.71
N CYS A 42 2.09 -9.81 29.46
CA CYS A 42 0.69 -9.64 29.07
C CYS A 42 -0.15 -10.91 29.27
N PHE A 43 0.45 -12.10 29.16
CA PHE A 43 -0.30 -13.35 29.01
C PHE A 43 0.06 -14.45 30.04
N SER A 44 0.91 -14.20 31.02
CA SER A 44 1.33 -15.21 32.02
C SER A 44 0.18 -15.83 32.81
N ASN A 45 -0.90 -15.09 32.97
CA ASN A 45 -2.09 -15.56 33.72
C ASN A 45 -3.19 -16.10 32.79
N TRP A 46 -2.98 -16.10 31.48
CA TRP A 46 -3.99 -16.53 30.50
C TRP A 46 -3.88 -18.03 30.23
N LYS A 47 -4.54 -18.79 31.09
CA LYS A 47 -4.46 -20.25 31.10
C LYS A 47 -5.78 -20.90 30.71
N ARG A 48 -5.68 -22.05 30.08
CA ARG A 48 -6.82 -22.89 29.71
C ARG A 48 -7.43 -23.50 31.00
N LYS A 49 -8.72 -23.30 31.15
CA LYS A 49 -9.42 -23.72 32.40
C LYS A 49 -9.44 -25.24 32.62
N SER A 50 -9.40 -26.04 31.54
CA SER A 50 -9.53 -27.50 31.63
C SER A 50 -8.31 -28.21 32.18
N ASP A 51 -7.09 -27.67 31.94
CA ASP A 51 -5.82 -28.34 32.29
C ASP A 51 -4.72 -27.38 32.76
N GLY A 52 -5.01 -26.08 32.82
CA GLY A 52 -4.04 -25.06 33.24
C GLY A 52 -2.95 -24.75 32.25
N ALA A 53 -3.03 -25.27 31.03
CA ALA A 53 -2.03 -24.98 29.97
C ALA A 53 -2.09 -23.51 29.54
N ASP A 54 -0.94 -22.93 29.25
CA ASP A 54 -0.83 -21.56 28.74
C ASP A 54 -1.41 -21.48 27.33
N TYR A 55 -2.22 -20.46 27.05
CA TYR A 55 -2.66 -20.17 25.68
C TYR A 55 -1.55 -19.53 24.84
N VAL A 56 -0.64 -18.82 25.49
CA VAL A 56 0.51 -18.18 24.86
C VAL A 56 1.78 -18.79 25.45
N ASN A 57 2.70 -19.20 24.57
CA ASN A 57 3.94 -19.82 24.99
C ASN A 57 4.76 -18.88 25.88
N GLN A 58 5.09 -19.31 27.07
CA GLN A 58 5.84 -18.53 28.07
C GLN A 58 7.35 -18.74 27.95
N THR A 59 7.79 -19.78 27.22
CA THR A 59 9.19 -20.07 26.93
C THR A 59 9.47 -19.84 25.46
N TYR A 60 10.57 -19.18 25.15
CA TYR A 60 10.97 -18.96 23.75
C TYR A 60 11.30 -20.28 23.06
N ASP A 61 10.70 -20.46 21.89
CA ASP A 61 10.88 -21.62 21.01
C ASP A 61 11.37 -21.14 19.65
N PRO A 62 12.67 -21.31 19.33
CA PRO A 62 13.24 -20.84 18.06
C PRO A 62 12.68 -21.58 16.84
N ASP A 63 12.21 -22.83 17.01
CA ASP A 63 11.75 -23.66 15.88
C ASP A 63 10.48 -23.11 15.25
N ARG A 64 9.72 -22.28 15.97
CA ARG A 64 8.52 -21.61 15.44
C ARG A 64 8.82 -20.71 14.24
N TRP A 65 10.02 -20.13 14.18
CA TRP A 65 10.42 -19.33 13.03
C TRP A 65 10.63 -20.18 11.78
N ALA A 66 11.24 -21.37 11.94
CA ALA A 66 11.36 -22.32 10.84
C ALA A 66 9.99 -22.81 10.35
N VAL A 67 9.06 -23.07 11.29
CA VAL A 67 7.68 -23.44 10.93
C VAL A 67 6.96 -22.30 10.19
N ALA A 68 7.15 -21.05 10.61
CA ALA A 68 6.57 -19.89 9.92
C ALA A 68 7.15 -19.73 8.52
N ALA A 69 8.48 -19.85 8.36
CA ALA A 69 9.14 -19.81 7.07
C ALA A 69 8.67 -20.93 6.14
N ALA A 70 8.55 -22.17 6.65
CA ALA A 70 8.05 -23.30 5.88
C ALA A 70 6.61 -23.09 5.41
N ALA A 71 5.76 -22.51 6.27
CA ALA A 71 4.38 -22.21 5.92
C ALA A 71 4.29 -21.17 4.77
N ALA A 72 5.07 -20.10 4.83
CA ALA A 72 5.13 -19.12 3.75
C ALA A 72 5.72 -19.73 2.47
N LYS A 73 6.78 -20.53 2.59
CA LYS A 73 7.41 -21.22 1.45
C LYS A 73 6.46 -22.16 0.73
N GLN A 74 5.50 -22.79 1.43
CA GLN A 74 4.50 -23.61 0.77
C GLN A 74 3.61 -22.84 -0.20
N VAL A 75 3.27 -21.61 0.11
CA VAL A 75 2.53 -20.74 -0.81
C VAL A 75 3.40 -20.38 -2.01
N ILE A 76 4.69 -20.10 -1.77
CA ILE A 76 5.66 -19.79 -2.83
C ILE A 76 5.83 -20.98 -3.76
N ASN A 77 5.97 -22.21 -3.23
CA ASN A 77 6.13 -23.44 -3.98
C ASN A 77 4.89 -23.85 -4.79
N MET A 78 3.75 -23.17 -4.62
CA MET A 78 2.61 -23.37 -5.53
C MET A 78 2.90 -22.89 -6.95
N GLU A 79 3.88 -21.98 -7.12
CA GLU A 79 4.28 -21.37 -8.41
C GLU A 79 3.10 -20.77 -9.21
N TYR A 80 2.03 -20.47 -8.51
CA TYR A 80 0.80 -19.92 -9.10
C TYR A 80 0.74 -18.40 -8.98
N TYR A 81 1.28 -17.86 -7.87
CA TYR A 81 1.23 -16.44 -7.54
C TYR A 81 2.47 -15.71 -8.03
N SER A 82 2.32 -14.44 -8.38
CA SER A 82 3.41 -13.56 -8.76
C SER A 82 3.10 -12.13 -8.35
N LEU A 83 4.13 -11.31 -8.17
CA LEU A 83 3.93 -9.88 -7.94
C LEU A 83 3.27 -9.23 -9.17
N PHE A 84 2.35 -8.32 -8.92
CA PHE A 84 1.72 -7.53 -9.97
C PHE A 84 2.72 -6.50 -10.51
N THR A 85 2.89 -6.48 -11.81
CA THR A 85 3.76 -5.54 -12.50
C THR A 85 3.07 -4.98 -13.74
N VAL A 86 3.33 -3.72 -14.02
CA VAL A 86 2.88 -3.03 -15.22
C VAL A 86 4.12 -2.69 -16.04
N ALA A 87 4.10 -3.02 -17.34
CA ALA A 87 5.18 -2.64 -18.25
C ALA A 87 5.14 -1.13 -18.51
N PRO A 88 6.29 -0.48 -18.78
CA PRO A 88 6.30 0.89 -19.23
C PRO A 88 5.48 1.03 -20.51
N ASP A 89 4.57 2.00 -20.53
CA ASP A 89 3.76 2.30 -21.71
C ASP A 89 3.92 3.78 -22.08
N ASN A 90 4.34 4.03 -23.32
CA ASN A 90 4.49 5.37 -23.87
C ASN A 90 3.13 6.06 -24.13
N GLN A 91 2.02 5.34 -24.00
CA GLN A 91 0.68 5.89 -24.13
C GLN A 91 0.20 6.56 -22.83
N TYR A 92 0.81 6.23 -21.68
CA TYR A 92 0.56 7.02 -20.49
C TYR A 92 1.05 8.46 -20.70
N PRO A 93 0.34 9.46 -20.15
CA PRO A 93 0.65 10.85 -20.37
C PRO A 93 2.06 11.24 -19.89
N TYR A 94 2.67 10.41 -19.10
CA TYR A 94 4.03 10.62 -18.59
C TYR A 94 4.84 9.33 -18.78
N PRO A 95 5.79 9.32 -19.71
CA PRO A 95 6.68 8.17 -19.89
C PRO A 95 7.48 7.91 -18.61
N LEU A 96 7.98 6.69 -18.49
CA LEU A 96 8.86 6.34 -17.39
C LEU A 96 10.02 7.34 -17.34
N ALA A 97 10.28 7.91 -16.17
CA ALA A 97 11.33 8.90 -16.04
C ALA A 97 12.71 8.29 -16.39
N ASP A 98 13.54 9.06 -17.09
CA ASP A 98 14.88 8.62 -17.50
C ASP A 98 15.77 8.16 -16.34
N ASN A 99 15.46 8.63 -15.13
CA ASN A 99 16.17 8.26 -13.91
C ASN A 99 15.71 6.94 -13.27
N VAL A 100 14.74 6.23 -13.85
CA VAL A 100 14.37 4.90 -13.40
C VAL A 100 15.24 3.87 -14.10
N PRO A 101 16.16 3.19 -13.39
CA PRO A 101 17.01 2.19 -14.00
C PRO A 101 16.19 1.06 -14.62
N THR A 102 16.44 0.75 -15.88
CA THR A 102 15.74 -0.30 -16.63
C THR A 102 16.41 -1.68 -16.51
N ALA A 103 17.55 -1.74 -15.86
CA ALA A 103 18.21 -3.02 -15.57
C ALA A 103 17.26 -3.97 -14.83
N PRO A 104 17.43 -5.28 -15.00
CA PRO A 104 16.69 -6.25 -14.21
C PRO A 104 16.90 -6.05 -12.70
N PHE A 105 15.91 -6.44 -11.92
CA PHE A 105 16.06 -6.50 -10.46
C PHE A 105 17.28 -7.38 -10.07
N PRO A 106 18.11 -7.03 -9.09
CA PRO A 106 17.95 -5.91 -8.15
C PRO A 106 18.54 -4.56 -8.60
N ASP A 107 19.21 -4.49 -9.73
CA ASP A 107 19.96 -3.31 -10.17
C ASP A 107 19.08 -2.20 -10.78
N GLY A 108 17.81 -2.49 -11.01
CA GLY A 108 16.86 -1.54 -11.57
C GLY A 108 15.41 -1.99 -11.41
N ALA A 109 14.54 -1.33 -12.13
CA ALA A 109 13.10 -1.61 -12.13
C ALA A 109 12.70 -2.84 -12.97
N GLY A 110 13.65 -3.53 -13.58
CA GLY A 110 13.39 -4.72 -14.41
C GLY A 110 12.56 -4.47 -15.66
N GLY A 111 12.51 -3.23 -16.15
CA GLY A 111 11.65 -2.83 -17.27
C GLY A 111 10.16 -2.68 -16.88
N ILE A 112 9.85 -2.52 -15.60
CA ILE A 112 8.50 -2.23 -15.11
C ILE A 112 8.30 -0.74 -14.85
N ASP A 113 7.04 -0.30 -14.88
CA ASP A 113 6.62 0.99 -14.36
C ASP A 113 6.38 0.87 -12.84
N PRO A 114 7.23 1.45 -11.99
CA PRO A 114 7.12 1.27 -10.55
C PRO A 114 5.93 2.01 -9.95
N TYR A 115 5.46 3.10 -10.57
CA TYR A 115 4.28 3.81 -10.08
C TYR A 115 3.01 3.02 -10.36
N HIS A 116 2.77 2.63 -11.61
CA HIS A 116 1.59 1.86 -12.00
C HIS A 116 1.60 0.45 -11.41
N SER A 117 2.77 -0.21 -11.34
CA SER A 117 2.87 -1.53 -10.68
C SER A 117 2.41 -1.51 -9.22
N PHE A 118 2.55 -0.37 -8.53
CA PHE A 118 2.05 -0.25 -7.17
C PHE A 118 0.65 0.37 -7.11
N ALA A 119 0.36 1.45 -7.85
CA ALA A 119 -0.92 2.14 -7.80
C ALA A 119 -2.06 1.26 -8.30
N ASP A 120 -1.86 0.60 -9.44
CA ASP A 120 -2.91 -0.16 -10.11
C ASP A 120 -3.27 -1.47 -9.40
N MET A 121 -2.39 -1.91 -8.50
CA MET A 121 -2.70 -3.01 -7.57
C MET A 121 -3.92 -2.69 -6.67
N PHE A 122 -4.22 -1.42 -6.39
CA PHE A 122 -5.20 -1.00 -5.39
C PHE A 122 -6.31 -0.10 -5.93
N ASN A 123 -6.06 0.61 -7.03
CA ASN A 123 -6.95 1.67 -7.49
C ASN A 123 -8.15 1.17 -8.32
N GLY A 124 -8.14 -0.08 -8.74
CA GLY A 124 -9.19 -0.70 -9.55
C GLY A 124 -8.77 -1.10 -10.97
N GLU A 125 -7.58 -0.70 -11.42
CA GLU A 125 -7.02 -1.16 -12.69
C GLU A 125 -6.64 -2.64 -12.65
N GLY A 126 -6.01 -3.08 -11.56
CA GLY A 126 -5.70 -4.50 -11.32
C GLY A 126 -6.92 -5.25 -10.80
N ILE A 127 -7.56 -6.04 -11.65
CA ILE A 127 -8.74 -6.84 -11.28
C ILE A 127 -8.37 -8.23 -10.74
N ILE A 128 -9.17 -8.75 -9.81
CA ILE A 128 -8.90 -10.04 -9.13
C ILE A 128 -8.70 -11.19 -10.11
N GLN A 129 -9.46 -11.22 -11.19
CA GLN A 129 -9.49 -12.34 -12.14
C GLN A 129 -8.17 -12.54 -12.89
N THR A 130 -7.40 -11.50 -13.07
CA THR A 130 -6.15 -11.54 -13.84
C THR A 130 -4.91 -11.24 -13.02
N ASN A 131 -5.08 -10.64 -11.85
CA ASN A 131 -3.98 -10.22 -10.99
C ASN A 131 -3.57 -11.37 -10.05
N LYS A 132 -2.47 -12.04 -10.38
CA LYS A 132 -1.94 -13.17 -9.61
C LYS A 132 -1.30 -12.80 -8.28
N GLU A 133 -1.22 -11.52 -7.94
CA GLU A 133 -0.77 -11.10 -6.61
C GLU A 133 -1.87 -11.26 -5.56
N PHE A 134 -3.14 -11.23 -5.95
CA PHE A 134 -4.24 -11.51 -5.03
C PHE A 134 -4.30 -12.99 -4.68
N ILE A 135 -3.96 -13.34 -3.45
CA ILE A 135 -4.17 -14.67 -2.89
C ILE A 135 -5.61 -14.81 -2.40
N TRP A 136 -6.09 -13.77 -1.71
CA TRP A 136 -7.47 -13.65 -1.29
C TRP A 136 -7.87 -12.18 -1.29
N ALA A 137 -8.91 -11.86 -1.99
CA ALA A 137 -9.42 -10.51 -2.08
C ALA A 137 -10.95 -10.53 -2.13
N MET A 138 -11.56 -9.44 -1.66
CA MET A 138 -12.98 -9.18 -1.85
C MET A 138 -13.15 -8.47 -3.19
N ALA A 139 -13.98 -9.04 -4.06
CA ALA A 139 -14.29 -8.44 -5.34
C ALA A 139 -15.11 -7.16 -5.14
N SER A 140 -14.72 -6.09 -5.79
CA SER A 140 -15.50 -4.86 -5.89
C SER A 140 -16.14 -4.40 -4.57
N GLN A 141 -15.33 -3.95 -3.63
CA GLN A 141 -15.85 -3.33 -2.43
C GLN A 141 -16.37 -1.92 -2.75
N ASN A 142 -17.45 -1.58 -2.08
CA ASN A 142 -17.90 -0.20 -2.07
C ASN A 142 -16.95 0.65 -1.21
N VAL A 143 -15.90 1.15 -1.83
CA VAL A 143 -14.93 2.06 -1.21
C VAL A 143 -15.34 3.53 -1.40
N THR A 144 -16.58 3.78 -1.77
CA THR A 144 -17.10 5.11 -2.07
C THR A 144 -16.86 6.08 -0.92
N ASN A 145 -17.18 5.69 0.30
CA ASN A 145 -16.94 6.54 1.46
C ASN A 145 -15.44 6.75 1.72
N TYR A 146 -14.62 5.70 1.59
CA TYR A 146 -13.19 5.83 1.69
C TYR A 146 -12.64 6.84 0.66
N THR A 147 -13.03 6.69 -0.59
CA THR A 147 -12.61 7.59 -1.66
C THR A 147 -13.09 9.02 -1.38
N HIS A 148 -14.32 9.19 -0.91
CA HIS A 148 -14.88 10.51 -0.56
C HIS A 148 -14.09 11.20 0.55
N HIS A 149 -13.67 10.45 1.58
CA HIS A 149 -12.80 10.98 2.64
C HIS A 149 -11.37 11.25 2.19
N SER A 150 -10.91 10.60 1.13
CA SER A 150 -9.58 10.83 0.55
C SER A 150 -9.51 12.09 -0.31
N PHE A 151 -10.62 12.48 -0.94
CA PHE A 151 -10.65 13.65 -1.80
C PHE A 151 -10.71 14.95 -0.99
N PRO A 152 -10.01 16.00 -1.48
CA PRO A 152 -10.08 17.34 -0.91
C PRO A 152 -11.48 17.97 -1.05
N VAL A 153 -11.81 18.85 -0.14
CA VAL A 153 -13.10 19.54 -0.09
C VAL A 153 -13.35 20.37 -1.35
N LYS A 154 -12.33 21.00 -1.92
CA LYS A 154 -12.41 21.73 -3.20
C LYS A 154 -13.02 20.89 -4.31
N PHE A 155 -12.69 19.61 -4.34
CA PHE A 155 -13.17 18.68 -5.36
C PHE A 155 -14.44 17.93 -4.95
N GLY A 156 -15.14 18.42 -3.93
CA GLY A 156 -16.38 17.82 -3.43
C GLY A 156 -16.18 16.66 -2.43
N GLY A 157 -14.95 16.34 -2.09
CA GLY A 157 -14.65 15.35 -1.07
C GLY A 157 -14.88 15.88 0.35
N TRP A 158 -14.71 15.02 1.33
CA TRP A 158 -14.83 15.38 2.75
C TRP A 158 -13.47 15.65 3.42
N GLY A 159 -12.35 15.25 2.83
CA GLY A 159 -11.02 15.45 3.40
C GLY A 159 -10.82 14.81 4.78
N GLY A 160 -11.68 13.88 5.18
CA GLY A 160 -11.77 13.39 6.54
C GLY A 160 -10.73 12.35 6.94
N MET A 161 -9.96 11.80 5.99
CA MET A 161 -8.86 10.88 6.30
C MET A 161 -7.53 11.61 6.26
N SER A 162 -6.81 11.56 7.38
CA SER A 162 -5.53 12.22 7.55
C SER A 162 -4.42 11.20 7.77
N VAL A 163 -3.27 11.41 7.12
CA VAL A 163 -2.07 10.62 7.31
C VAL A 163 -1.10 11.39 8.22
N PRO A 164 -0.64 10.80 9.34
CA PRO A 164 0.33 11.46 10.20
C PRO A 164 1.67 11.70 9.48
N GLN A 165 2.35 12.82 9.77
CA GLN A 165 3.67 13.15 9.21
C GLN A 165 4.67 11.98 9.35
N ARG A 166 4.67 11.31 10.50
CA ARG A 166 5.55 10.16 10.74
C ARG A 166 5.39 9.04 9.69
N VAL A 167 4.16 8.80 9.20
CA VAL A 167 3.93 7.82 8.12
C VAL A 167 4.47 8.33 6.80
N VAL A 168 4.31 9.63 6.52
CA VAL A 168 4.88 10.30 5.34
C VAL A 168 6.41 10.19 5.34
N ASP A 169 7.04 10.37 6.50
CA ASP A 169 8.50 10.30 6.67
C ASP A 169 9.05 8.88 6.49
N CYS A 170 8.24 7.85 6.72
CA CYS A 170 8.64 6.46 6.49
C CYS A 170 8.78 6.07 5.00
N PHE A 171 8.24 6.88 4.08
CA PHE A 171 8.46 6.62 2.65
C PHE A 171 9.89 6.98 2.26
N LEU A 172 10.51 6.12 1.47
CA LEU A 172 11.90 6.26 1.07
C LEU A 172 12.08 7.27 -0.06
N MET A 173 13.31 7.67 -0.28
CA MET A 173 13.75 8.39 -1.46
C MET A 173 13.79 7.46 -2.67
N MET A 174 14.02 7.99 -3.86
CA MET A 174 14.01 7.24 -5.12
C MET A 174 15.06 6.11 -5.15
N ASP A 175 16.17 6.29 -4.47
CA ASP A 175 17.26 5.31 -4.35
C ASP A 175 17.10 4.31 -3.17
N GLY A 176 15.95 4.32 -2.50
CA GLY A 176 15.66 3.43 -1.39
C GLY A 176 16.21 3.84 -0.03
N ARG A 177 16.86 5.01 0.08
CA ARG A 177 17.33 5.55 1.37
C ARG A 177 16.21 6.25 2.11
N ASP A 178 16.30 6.30 3.43
CA ASP A 178 15.37 7.11 4.23
C ASP A 178 15.71 8.61 4.15
N ILE A 179 14.78 9.45 4.58
CA ILE A 179 14.91 10.92 4.49
C ILE A 179 16.05 11.48 5.33
N HIS A 180 16.52 10.77 6.35
CA HIS A 180 17.61 11.22 7.22
C HIS A 180 19.00 10.86 6.66
N ASN A 181 19.04 9.89 5.76
CA ASN A 181 20.22 9.40 5.09
C ASN A 181 20.15 9.58 3.57
N ALA A 182 19.36 10.55 3.10
CA ALA A 182 19.18 10.86 1.69
C ALA A 182 20.53 11.10 1.00
N SER A 183 20.68 10.58 -0.23
CA SER A 183 21.92 10.76 -1.00
C SER A 183 22.03 12.17 -1.60
N ALA A 184 23.23 12.50 -2.08
CA ALA A 184 23.43 13.75 -2.81
C ALA A 184 22.70 13.78 -4.17
N ASP A 185 22.44 12.61 -4.76
CA ASP A 185 21.71 12.49 -6.03
C ASP A 185 20.19 12.66 -5.83
N TYR A 186 19.67 12.26 -4.68
CA TYR A 186 18.26 12.39 -4.31
C TYR A 186 18.11 13.06 -2.94
N PRO A 187 18.46 14.36 -2.82
CA PRO A 187 18.46 15.04 -1.55
C PRO A 187 17.03 15.25 -1.01
N TYR A 188 16.89 15.15 0.31
CA TYR A 188 15.69 15.54 1.02
C TYR A 188 15.84 16.96 1.56
N VAL A 189 14.84 17.81 1.29
CA VAL A 189 14.83 19.22 1.77
C VAL A 189 13.53 19.43 2.55
N ALA A 190 13.64 19.59 3.86
CA ALA A 190 12.49 19.76 4.75
C ALA A 190 11.88 21.17 4.70
N ASP A 191 12.59 22.16 4.16
CA ASP A 191 12.15 23.56 4.08
C ASP A 191 11.01 23.72 3.08
N LEU A 192 9.82 23.95 3.58
CA LEU A 192 8.59 24.12 2.79
C LEU A 192 8.61 25.36 1.91
N SER A 193 9.48 26.35 2.19
CA SER A 193 9.61 27.56 1.37
C SER A 193 10.37 27.32 0.05
N GLN A 194 11.11 26.23 -0.03
CA GLN A 194 11.85 25.84 -1.23
C GLN A 194 11.00 24.99 -2.13
N THR A 195 10.77 25.46 -3.36
CA THR A 195 10.03 24.72 -4.38
C THR A 195 10.95 24.01 -5.35
N ILE A 196 10.40 23.06 -6.10
CA ILE A 196 11.13 22.28 -7.10
C ILE A 196 11.64 23.16 -8.24
N GLY A 197 10.89 24.21 -8.59
CA GLY A 197 11.24 25.19 -9.62
C GLY A 197 10.78 24.82 -11.04
N THR A 198 10.82 23.56 -11.40
CA THR A 198 10.41 23.05 -12.74
C THR A 198 9.55 21.82 -12.60
N ASN A 199 8.63 21.59 -13.55
CA ASN A 199 7.85 20.36 -13.57
C ASN A 199 8.78 19.15 -13.79
N LYS A 200 8.51 18.08 -13.06
CA LYS A 200 9.25 16.81 -13.15
C LYS A 200 8.30 15.63 -13.34
N VAL A 201 8.81 14.58 -13.94
CA VAL A 201 8.17 13.25 -13.94
C VAL A 201 9.04 12.31 -13.13
N LEU A 202 8.44 11.69 -12.13
CA LEU A 202 9.11 10.78 -11.20
C LEU A 202 8.35 9.45 -11.17
N GLY A 203 8.94 8.42 -11.78
CA GLY A 203 8.32 7.10 -11.80
C GLY A 203 6.89 7.11 -12.37
N ASN A 204 6.67 7.88 -13.45
CA ASN A 204 5.38 8.09 -14.11
C ASN A 204 4.35 8.94 -13.30
N TYR A 205 4.82 9.70 -12.34
CA TYR A 205 4.01 10.69 -11.64
C TYR A 205 4.52 12.11 -11.91
N GLN A 206 3.62 13.03 -12.28
CA GLN A 206 4.00 14.42 -12.56
C GLN A 206 3.98 15.28 -11.29
N LEU A 207 5.11 15.91 -10.97
CA LEU A 207 5.23 16.98 -10.00
C LEU A 207 5.27 18.34 -10.69
N ARG A 208 4.54 19.32 -10.16
CA ARG A 208 4.60 20.71 -10.59
C ARG A 208 5.76 21.44 -9.92
N GLY A 209 6.31 22.44 -10.62
CA GLY A 209 7.47 23.18 -10.15
C GLY A 209 7.26 24.03 -8.89
N ASP A 210 6.02 24.35 -8.56
CA ASP A 210 5.63 25.09 -7.35
C ASP A 210 5.51 24.23 -6.09
N VAL A 211 5.61 22.90 -6.24
CA VAL A 211 5.54 21.95 -5.12
C VAL A 211 6.79 22.07 -4.24
N PRO A 212 6.67 22.00 -2.90
CA PRO A 212 7.81 21.99 -1.98
C PRO A 212 8.78 20.84 -2.25
N LYS A 213 10.07 21.13 -2.12
CA LYS A 213 11.16 20.16 -2.36
C LYS A 213 11.10 18.93 -1.46
N MET A 214 10.44 19.00 -0.31
CA MET A 214 10.29 17.83 0.57
C MET A 214 9.50 16.67 -0.10
N TYR A 215 8.75 16.97 -1.15
CA TYR A 215 8.02 15.96 -1.94
C TYR A 215 8.77 15.55 -3.21
N ASP A 216 9.92 16.14 -3.47
CA ASP A 216 10.78 15.78 -4.59
C ASP A 216 11.54 14.47 -4.30
N ASN A 217 11.93 13.76 -5.34
CA ASN A 217 12.79 12.58 -5.26
C ASN A 217 12.29 11.44 -4.35
N ARG A 218 11.01 11.40 -4.03
CA ARG A 218 10.43 10.33 -3.22
C ARG A 218 10.19 9.08 -4.09
N SER A 219 10.14 7.94 -3.45
CA SER A 219 9.84 6.67 -4.14
C SER A 219 8.47 6.70 -4.83
N ALA A 220 8.30 5.90 -5.88
CA ALA A 220 7.03 5.79 -6.60
C ALA A 220 5.86 5.43 -5.68
N ARG A 221 6.11 4.61 -4.63
CA ARG A 221 5.12 4.27 -3.62
C ARG A 221 4.59 5.47 -2.83
N PHE A 222 5.42 6.48 -2.60
CA PHE A 222 4.97 7.73 -1.96
C PHE A 222 3.91 8.41 -2.83
N TYR A 223 4.21 8.63 -4.10
CA TYR A 223 3.27 9.29 -5.02
C TYR A 223 1.99 8.48 -5.24
N ALA A 224 2.08 7.17 -5.20
CA ALA A 224 0.93 6.28 -5.33
C ALA A 224 0.09 6.14 -4.05
N SER A 225 0.59 6.60 -2.89
CA SER A 225 -0.06 6.38 -1.60
C SER A 225 -0.52 7.65 -0.89
N ILE A 226 0.19 8.77 -1.10
CA ILE A 226 0.01 9.99 -0.28
C ILE A 226 -0.49 11.15 -1.14
N GLY A 227 -1.61 11.72 -0.72
CA GLY A 227 -2.05 13.04 -1.16
C GLY A 227 -1.38 14.09 -0.27
N PHE A 228 -0.61 14.98 -0.87
CA PHE A 228 0.20 16.00 -0.21
C PHE A 228 -0.13 17.40 -0.77
N PRO A 229 0.24 18.48 -0.09
CA PRO A 229 0.06 19.84 -0.58
C PRO A 229 0.72 20.06 -1.95
N GLY A 230 -0.06 20.50 -2.93
CA GLY A 230 0.40 20.65 -4.31
C GLY A 230 0.31 19.38 -5.18
N ARG A 231 -0.20 18.28 -4.64
CA ARG A 231 -0.45 17.07 -5.43
C ARG A 231 -1.42 17.38 -6.58
N LEU A 232 -1.10 16.81 -7.75
CA LEU A 232 -1.98 16.83 -8.90
C LEU A 232 -3.08 15.75 -8.75
N TRP A 233 -4.33 16.16 -8.92
CA TRP A 233 -5.50 15.28 -8.93
C TRP A 233 -6.01 15.14 -10.36
N THR A 234 -6.01 13.93 -10.88
CA THR A 234 -6.33 13.66 -12.29
C THR A 234 -7.79 13.89 -12.57
N MET A 235 -8.66 13.20 -11.87
CA MET A 235 -10.13 13.28 -11.99
C MET A 235 -10.61 13.36 -13.45
N SER A 236 -10.14 12.44 -14.30
CA SER A 236 -10.38 12.47 -15.74
C SER A 236 -11.87 12.36 -16.11
N SER A 237 -12.67 11.74 -15.24
CA SER A 237 -14.13 11.64 -15.42
C SER A 237 -14.90 12.90 -14.99
N ALA A 238 -14.24 13.90 -14.42
CA ALA A 238 -14.89 15.14 -13.98
C ALA A 238 -15.43 16.00 -15.14
N SER A 239 -15.63 15.39 -16.27
CA SER A 239 -16.12 16.00 -17.51
C SER A 239 -15.20 17.10 -18.08
N SER A 240 -15.70 17.91 -18.96
CA SER A 240 -14.96 19.01 -19.60
C SER A 240 -14.69 20.21 -18.68
N ASP A 241 -14.96 20.12 -17.38
CA ASP A 241 -14.72 21.24 -16.48
C ASP A 241 -13.24 21.31 -16.08
N ALA A 242 -12.51 22.17 -16.77
CA ALA A 242 -11.09 22.41 -16.51
C ALA A 242 -10.79 22.90 -15.09
N THR A 243 -11.81 23.28 -14.32
CA THR A 243 -11.68 23.69 -12.94
C THR A 243 -11.32 22.50 -12.03
N TYR A 244 -11.63 21.28 -12.43
CA TYR A 244 -11.45 20.10 -11.62
C TYR A 244 -10.44 19.12 -12.19
N VAL A 245 -10.35 18.97 -13.50
CA VAL A 245 -9.46 18.01 -14.16
C VAL A 245 -8.00 18.46 -14.06
N ASN A 246 -7.10 17.59 -13.64
CA ASN A 246 -5.68 17.85 -13.50
C ASN A 246 -5.33 19.10 -12.69
N GLN A 247 -6.06 19.31 -11.58
CA GLN A 247 -5.82 20.44 -10.71
C GLN A 247 -4.96 20.05 -9.49
N GLN A 248 -4.14 20.99 -9.07
CA GLN A 248 -3.44 20.89 -7.80
C GLN A 248 -4.37 21.28 -6.64
N PHE A 249 -4.11 20.68 -5.49
CA PHE A 249 -4.76 21.05 -4.25
C PHE A 249 -3.74 21.36 -3.17
N TRP A 250 -3.99 22.47 -2.46
CA TRP A 250 -3.13 22.95 -1.37
C TRP A 250 -3.91 22.95 -0.06
N TYR A 251 -3.37 22.28 0.95
CA TYR A 251 -3.94 22.30 2.28
C TYR A 251 -3.45 23.59 2.98
N SER A 252 -4.25 24.62 2.97
CA SER A 252 -3.97 25.92 3.60
C SER A 252 -5.10 26.33 4.53
N HIS A 253 -4.74 26.88 5.68
CA HIS A 253 -5.71 27.35 6.64
C HIS A 253 -6.54 28.55 6.12
N ASP A 254 -5.90 29.41 5.34
CA ASP A 254 -6.48 30.70 4.91
C ASP A 254 -7.09 30.68 3.51
N ASP A 255 -6.96 29.56 2.81
CA ASP A 255 -7.44 29.45 1.45
C ASP A 255 -8.86 28.92 1.41
N THR A 256 -9.75 29.64 0.73
CA THR A 256 -11.12 29.19 0.41
C THR A 256 -11.15 27.94 -0.47
N GLN A 257 -10.06 27.59 -1.11
CA GLN A 257 -9.92 26.41 -1.94
C GLN A 257 -9.50 25.18 -1.16
N ALA A 258 -9.01 25.38 0.05
CA ALA A 258 -8.19 24.38 0.63
C ALA A 258 -8.52 24.07 2.06
N GLY A 259 -7.98 23.08 2.42
CA GLY A 259 -7.53 22.81 3.70
C GLY A 259 -8.56 22.67 4.78
N LEU A 260 -8.08 22.90 5.93
CA LEU A 260 -8.90 22.97 7.14
C LEU A 260 -10.08 23.93 6.98
N ALA A 261 -9.84 25.04 6.31
CA ALA A 261 -10.83 26.08 6.12
C ALA A 261 -11.48 26.08 4.74
N GLY A 262 -11.04 25.25 3.82
CA GLY A 262 -11.60 25.17 2.47
C GLY A 262 -13.08 24.84 2.42
N ALA A 263 -13.59 24.40 3.52
CA ALA A 263 -14.99 24.22 3.80
C ALA A 263 -15.74 25.55 4.04
N GLY A 264 -15.08 26.69 4.01
CA GLY A 264 -15.70 27.95 4.37
C GLY A 264 -16.15 27.94 5.83
N ASN A 265 -17.37 27.57 6.09
CA ASN A 265 -17.91 27.43 7.44
C ASN A 265 -18.20 25.99 7.85
N ASN A 266 -17.78 25.01 7.06
CA ASN A 266 -18.01 23.60 7.38
C ASN A 266 -16.87 23.05 8.23
N VAL A 267 -17.06 23.05 9.53
CA VAL A 267 -16.07 22.56 10.52
C VAL A 267 -15.91 21.03 10.51
N ASN A 268 -16.67 20.31 9.69
CA ASN A 268 -16.66 18.85 9.68
C ASN A 268 -15.84 18.26 8.53
N ASP A 269 -15.59 19.02 7.48
CA ASP A 269 -14.96 18.53 6.25
C ASP A 269 -13.57 19.17 6.10
N TYR A 270 -12.59 18.64 6.82
CA TYR A 270 -11.23 19.14 6.75
C TYR A 270 -10.20 18.02 6.99
N ASN A 271 -9.00 18.24 6.50
CA ASN A 271 -7.86 17.36 6.72
C ASN A 271 -6.94 17.95 7.81
N ILE A 272 -6.72 17.19 8.88
CA ILE A 272 -5.98 17.68 10.06
C ILE A 272 -4.48 17.80 9.80
N SER A 273 -3.90 16.88 8.99
CA SER A 273 -2.45 16.78 8.83
C SER A 273 -1.92 17.44 7.56
N GLY A 274 -2.78 17.79 6.62
CA GLY A 274 -2.38 18.18 5.27
C GLY A 274 -2.01 17.02 4.35
N TYR A 275 -2.21 15.78 4.80
CA TYR A 275 -1.96 14.57 4.02
C TYR A 275 -3.18 13.67 4.02
N THR A 276 -3.46 13.05 2.87
CA THR A 276 -4.55 12.09 2.73
C THR A 276 -4.06 10.79 2.09
N PRO A 277 -4.68 9.64 2.38
CA PRO A 277 -4.33 8.41 1.68
C PRO A 277 -4.99 8.40 0.30
N VAL A 278 -4.20 8.18 -0.76
CA VAL A 278 -4.71 8.09 -2.15
C VAL A 278 -4.58 6.70 -2.75
N LYS A 279 -4.16 5.73 -1.96
CA LYS A 279 -3.87 4.37 -2.41
C LYS A 279 -5.03 3.70 -3.17
N PHE A 280 -6.27 4.02 -2.83
CA PHE A 280 -7.47 3.50 -3.49
C PHE A 280 -8.16 4.54 -4.39
N VAL A 281 -7.47 5.61 -4.76
CA VAL A 281 -8.00 6.61 -5.66
C VAL A 281 -7.63 6.25 -7.10
N HIS A 282 -8.64 6.04 -7.94
CA HIS A 282 -8.44 5.81 -9.37
C HIS A 282 -8.32 7.16 -10.10
N PRO A 283 -7.55 7.26 -11.18
CA PRO A 283 -7.47 8.50 -11.98
C PRO A 283 -8.82 9.03 -12.46
N ASP A 284 -9.78 8.13 -12.72
CA ASP A 284 -11.13 8.48 -13.14
C ASP A 284 -12.10 8.75 -11.99
N ASP A 285 -11.72 8.52 -10.74
CA ASP A 285 -12.57 8.88 -9.60
C ASP A 285 -12.75 10.41 -9.55
N SER A 286 -13.95 10.85 -9.26
CA SER A 286 -14.27 12.28 -9.18
C SER A 286 -15.43 12.54 -8.25
N TRP A 287 -15.35 13.65 -7.52
CA TRP A 287 -16.38 14.18 -6.62
C TRP A 287 -16.78 15.61 -7.00
N SER A 288 -16.53 16.01 -8.23
CA SER A 288 -16.71 17.37 -8.73
C SER A 288 -18.16 17.88 -8.66
N SER A 289 -19.12 16.99 -8.46
CA SER A 289 -20.55 17.35 -8.38
C SER A 289 -20.97 18.08 -7.10
N GLY A 290 -20.08 18.26 -6.13
CA GLY A 290 -20.45 18.67 -4.77
C GLY A 290 -20.58 20.16 -4.51
N LYS A 291 -19.99 21.04 -5.30
CA LYS A 291 -20.05 22.48 -5.06
C LYS A 291 -20.30 23.27 -6.33
N GLY A 292 -21.38 24.04 -6.28
CA GLY A 292 -21.79 24.83 -7.43
C GLY A 292 -22.49 23.98 -8.47
N SER A 293 -23.01 24.57 -9.44
CA SER A 293 -23.89 24.05 -10.47
C SER A 293 -23.38 22.92 -11.37
N VAL A 294 -22.24 22.33 -11.08
CA VAL A 294 -21.76 21.17 -11.82
C VAL A 294 -22.48 19.93 -11.28
N LYS A 295 -23.61 19.63 -11.86
CA LYS A 295 -24.37 18.41 -11.63
C LYS A 295 -23.75 17.21 -12.34
N GLY A 296 -22.46 16.97 -12.15
CA GLY A 296 -21.86 15.69 -12.52
C GLY A 296 -22.16 14.71 -11.39
N ALA A 297 -22.60 13.51 -11.69
CA ALA A 297 -22.59 12.46 -10.70
C ALA A 297 -21.12 12.23 -10.30
N PHE A 298 -20.84 12.07 -9.01
CA PHE A 298 -19.55 11.55 -8.60
C PHE A 298 -19.35 10.17 -9.24
N VAL A 299 -18.12 9.90 -9.64
CA VAL A 299 -17.73 8.63 -10.25
C VAL A 299 -16.68 7.99 -9.38
N THR A 300 -16.92 6.75 -8.98
CA THR A 300 -15.94 5.93 -8.31
C THR A 300 -15.82 4.60 -9.03
N GLN A 301 -14.59 4.24 -9.39
CA GLN A 301 -14.35 2.94 -10.00
C GLN A 301 -14.43 1.84 -8.95
N PRO A 302 -14.97 0.65 -9.29
CA PRO A 302 -14.94 -0.51 -8.42
C PRO A 302 -13.49 -0.91 -8.10
N LYS A 303 -13.22 -1.26 -6.85
CA LYS A 303 -11.87 -1.61 -6.41
C LYS A 303 -11.88 -2.93 -5.65
N PRO A 304 -10.95 -3.84 -5.95
CA PRO A 304 -10.76 -5.01 -5.11
C PRO A 304 -10.12 -4.61 -3.78
N PHE A 305 -10.48 -5.30 -2.72
CA PHE A 305 -9.84 -5.16 -1.44
C PHE A 305 -9.05 -6.41 -1.10
N ALA A 306 -7.74 -6.31 -1.10
CA ALA A 306 -6.85 -7.42 -0.79
C ALA A 306 -6.94 -7.78 0.70
N ILE A 307 -7.28 -9.03 1.00
CA ILE A 307 -7.23 -9.61 2.34
C ILE A 307 -5.84 -10.20 2.58
N ILE A 308 -5.31 -10.93 1.58
CA ILE A 308 -3.93 -11.46 1.57
C ILE A 308 -3.37 -11.29 0.16
N ARG A 309 -2.15 -10.76 0.08
CA ARG A 309 -1.40 -10.61 -1.17
C ARG A 309 -0.11 -11.43 -1.14
N TYR A 310 0.36 -11.82 -2.31
CA TYR A 310 1.62 -12.56 -2.44
C TYR A 310 2.84 -11.78 -1.88
N ALA A 311 2.85 -10.44 -2.05
CA ALA A 311 3.88 -9.61 -1.44
C ALA A 311 3.95 -9.75 0.08
N GLU A 312 2.81 -9.95 0.77
CA GLU A 312 2.78 -10.20 2.21
C GLU A 312 3.46 -11.53 2.54
N VAL A 313 3.13 -12.59 1.82
CA VAL A 313 3.74 -13.92 2.03
C VAL A 313 5.26 -13.89 1.83
N LEU A 314 5.74 -13.14 0.83
CA LEU A 314 7.17 -12.96 0.62
C LEU A 314 7.84 -12.23 1.79
N LEU A 315 7.19 -11.20 2.34
CA LEU A 315 7.69 -10.48 3.51
C LEU A 315 7.64 -11.34 4.78
N GLU A 316 6.59 -12.14 4.97
CA GLU A 316 6.50 -13.12 6.06
C GLU A 316 7.64 -14.14 5.98
N TYR A 317 7.94 -14.62 4.79
CA TYR A 317 9.06 -15.53 4.56
C TYR A 317 10.40 -14.90 4.92
N VAL A 318 10.66 -13.68 4.45
CA VAL A 318 11.89 -12.92 4.75
C VAL A 318 12.02 -12.66 6.25
N GLU A 319 10.96 -12.24 6.93
CA GLU A 319 10.98 -11.99 8.38
C GLU A 319 11.31 -13.27 9.15
N ALA A 320 10.68 -14.37 8.78
CA ALA A 320 10.93 -15.66 9.44
C ALA A 320 12.37 -16.16 9.19
N LEU A 321 12.87 -16.07 7.95
CA LEU A 321 14.23 -16.47 7.60
C LEU A 321 15.31 -15.71 8.36
N ASN A 322 15.11 -14.43 8.64
CA ASN A 322 16.06 -13.63 9.43
C ASN A 322 16.26 -14.16 10.86
N ARG A 323 15.44 -15.11 11.30
CA ARG A 323 15.50 -15.74 12.63
C ARG A 323 15.92 -17.22 12.59
N VAL A 324 15.98 -17.81 11.39
CA VAL A 324 16.42 -19.19 11.20
C VAL A 324 17.93 -19.23 11.00
N THR A 325 18.59 -20.17 11.62
CA THR A 325 20.03 -20.37 11.47
C THR A 325 20.31 -21.71 10.79
N GLY A 326 21.00 -21.68 9.65
CA GLY A 326 21.28 -22.89 8.87
C GLY A 326 20.07 -23.43 8.12
N THR A 327 20.21 -24.61 7.56
CA THR A 327 19.14 -25.32 6.83
C THR A 327 18.33 -26.16 7.79
N VAL A 328 17.01 -25.99 7.79
CA VAL A 328 16.07 -26.75 8.62
C VAL A 328 15.00 -27.37 7.74
N THR A 329 14.77 -28.66 7.90
CA THR A 329 13.63 -29.37 7.28
C THR A 329 12.45 -29.37 8.24
N VAL A 330 11.32 -28.86 7.80
CA VAL A 330 10.11 -28.78 8.60
C VAL A 330 9.03 -29.61 7.96
N THR A 331 8.49 -30.56 8.72
CA THR A 331 7.28 -31.30 8.35
C THR A 331 6.05 -30.45 8.69
N THR A 332 5.19 -30.21 7.74
CA THR A 332 4.02 -29.34 7.88
C THR A 332 2.71 -30.13 7.85
N PRO A 333 2.41 -30.89 8.92
CA PRO A 333 1.28 -31.82 8.94
C PRO A 333 -0.08 -31.10 8.91
N ASP A 334 -0.13 -29.86 9.36
CA ASP A 334 -1.31 -29.00 9.35
C ASP A 334 -1.59 -28.37 7.97
N MET A 335 -0.72 -28.59 6.99
CA MET A 335 -0.86 -28.06 5.64
C MET A 335 -0.95 -29.13 4.57
N THR A 336 0.14 -29.79 4.23
CA THR A 336 0.18 -30.80 3.18
C THR A 336 0.79 -32.12 3.63
N GLY A 337 1.39 -32.18 4.81
CA GLY A 337 2.15 -33.35 5.28
C GLY A 337 3.49 -33.54 4.56
N THR A 338 3.89 -32.57 3.72
CA THR A 338 5.17 -32.61 2.99
C THR A 338 6.26 -31.91 3.77
N ASP A 339 7.47 -32.42 3.69
CA ASP A 339 8.64 -31.73 4.24
C ASP A 339 9.00 -30.51 3.40
N VAL A 340 9.28 -29.41 4.08
CA VAL A 340 9.69 -28.14 3.47
C VAL A 340 11.06 -27.79 4.02
N GLU A 341 12.03 -27.69 3.13
CA GLU A 341 13.38 -27.20 3.47
C GLU A 341 13.36 -25.67 3.52
N VAL A 342 13.92 -25.15 4.61
CA VAL A 342 14.04 -23.72 4.88
C VAL A 342 15.53 -23.39 5.02
N THR A 343 16.02 -22.49 4.19
CA THR A 343 17.43 -22.07 4.16
C THR A 343 17.53 -20.55 4.15
#